data_477ba42f553d422b90d69e7a50b5cb54
#
_entry.id   477ba42f553d422b90d69e7a50b5cb54
#
_cell.length_a   1.000
_cell.length_b   1.000
_cell.length_c   1.000
_cell.angle_alpha   90.00
_cell.angle_beta   90.00
_cell.angle_gamma   90.00
#
_symmetry.space_group_name_H-M   'P 1'
#
loop_
_entity.id
_entity.type
_entity.pdbx_description
1 polymer ?
#
loop_
_entity_poly.entity_id
_entity_poly.type
_entity_poly.pdbx_seq_one_letter_code
_entity_poly.pdbx_strand_id
1 'polypeptide(L)'
;SEMPGVGQMKIGRLGDKVWGNDPISGLRALSEKEAEQAMWSASLCLAHDWKRYFKSVSGPKAAVEGGKQVHEISLTTPLGDVVVLRLDAETKLPVSQSFTQVSPLGSMPMTVRFKDYRETEGLKIPFQQELDASLTKVISTTVKIEFNAQVDESKFAMPGAAQAVVPGALVDPAKVDPAKAAEPA
;
A
#
# COMPACT_ATOMS: atom_id res chain seq x y z
N SER A 1 4.22 -2.02 9.55
CA SER A 1 3.71 -1.33 10.74
C SER A 1 3.76 -2.24 11.95
N GLU A 2 3.99 -1.68 13.11
CA GLU A 2 3.94 -2.38 14.39
C GLU A 2 2.68 -1.90 15.13
N MET A 3 1.87 -2.85 15.58
CA MET A 3 0.66 -2.53 16.36
C MET A 3 0.86 -3.01 17.80
N PRO A 4 0.83 -2.11 18.79
CA PRO A 4 0.98 -2.48 20.20
C PRO A 4 -0.05 -3.56 20.60
N GLY A 5 0.45 -4.65 21.19
CA GLY A 5 -0.37 -5.78 21.63
C GLY A 5 -0.82 -6.77 20.55
N VAL A 6 -0.59 -6.47 19.27
CA VAL A 6 -0.91 -7.37 18.14
C VAL A 6 0.36 -7.90 17.48
N GLY A 7 1.41 -7.09 17.39
CA GLY A 7 2.68 -7.44 16.76
C GLY A 7 2.93 -6.71 15.44
N GLN A 8 3.88 -7.21 14.67
CA GLN A 8 4.33 -6.58 13.44
C GLN A 8 3.57 -7.13 12.22
N MET A 9 2.99 -6.22 11.43
CA MET A 9 2.39 -6.53 10.14
C MET A 9 3.30 -6.03 9.01
N LYS A 10 3.58 -6.90 8.06
CA LYS A 10 4.38 -6.59 6.86
C LYS A 10 3.59 -6.98 5.62
N ILE A 11 3.62 -6.12 4.63
CA ILE A 11 3.13 -6.40 3.28
C ILE A 11 4.26 -6.04 2.33
N GLY A 12 4.54 -6.92 1.38
CA GLY A 12 5.55 -6.70 0.36
C GLY A 12 5.06 -7.13 -1.00
N ARG A 13 5.64 -6.51 -2.04
CA ARG A 13 5.39 -6.87 -3.43
C ARG A 13 6.71 -6.93 -4.20
N LEU A 14 6.92 -8.03 -4.93
CA LEU A 14 7.98 -8.15 -5.91
C LEU A 14 7.39 -8.74 -7.19
N GLY A 15 7.43 -7.98 -8.28
CA GLY A 15 6.74 -8.32 -9.52
C GLY A 15 5.23 -8.46 -9.31
N ASP A 16 4.66 -9.60 -9.70
CA ASP A 16 3.24 -9.91 -9.56
C ASP A 16 2.88 -10.58 -8.23
N LYS A 17 3.89 -10.90 -7.42
CA LYS A 17 3.67 -11.57 -6.13
C LYS A 17 3.49 -10.54 -5.03
N VAL A 18 2.32 -10.56 -4.39
CA VAL A 18 2.02 -9.77 -3.20
C VAL A 18 1.91 -10.74 -2.02
N TRP A 19 2.60 -10.43 -0.95
CA TRP A 19 2.63 -11.26 0.25
C TRP A 19 2.36 -10.43 1.51
N GLY A 20 1.85 -11.08 2.52
CA GLY A 20 1.65 -10.53 3.85
C GLY A 20 2.27 -11.43 4.91
N ASN A 21 2.67 -10.84 6.01
CA ASN A 21 3.07 -11.53 7.23
C ASN A 21 2.46 -10.78 8.40
N ASP A 22 1.60 -11.44 9.12
CA ASP A 22 0.92 -10.91 10.30
C ASP A 22 0.89 -11.97 11.43
N PRO A 23 0.73 -11.57 12.69
CA PRO A 23 0.78 -12.49 13.83
C PRO A 23 -0.33 -13.54 13.87
N ILE A 24 -1.41 -13.35 13.11
CA ILE A 24 -2.58 -14.23 13.13
C ILE A 24 -2.48 -15.27 12.02
N SER A 25 -2.17 -14.82 10.78
CA SER A 25 -2.18 -15.66 9.57
C SER A 25 -0.78 -16.10 9.16
N GLY A 26 0.26 -15.53 9.77
CA GLY A 26 1.65 -15.80 9.42
C GLY A 26 2.04 -15.28 8.04
N LEU A 27 3.13 -15.80 7.50
CA LEU A 27 3.65 -15.47 6.18
C LEU A 27 2.88 -16.22 5.09
N ARG A 28 2.27 -15.49 4.15
CA ARG A 28 1.49 -16.06 3.05
C ARG A 28 1.43 -15.16 1.82
N ALA A 29 1.12 -15.75 0.67
CA ALA A 29 0.65 -14.97 -0.47
C ALA A 29 -0.72 -14.37 -0.16
N LEU A 30 -0.97 -13.16 -0.61
CA LEU A 30 -2.29 -12.52 -0.49
C LEU A 30 -3.23 -13.05 -1.58
N SER A 31 -4.53 -13.14 -1.26
CA SER A 31 -5.56 -13.39 -2.27
C SER A 31 -5.66 -12.23 -3.26
N GLU A 32 -6.33 -12.43 -4.40
CA GLU A 32 -6.50 -11.37 -5.40
C GLU A 32 -7.07 -10.07 -4.81
N LYS A 33 -8.13 -10.18 -3.99
CA LYS A 33 -8.75 -9.01 -3.35
C LYS A 33 -7.84 -8.33 -2.34
N GLU A 34 -7.13 -9.10 -1.53
CA GLU A 34 -6.16 -8.53 -0.57
C GLU A 34 -4.99 -7.86 -1.31
N ALA A 35 -4.51 -8.48 -2.40
CA ALA A 35 -3.44 -7.92 -3.22
C ALA A 35 -3.88 -6.62 -3.91
N GLU A 36 -5.06 -6.60 -4.52
CA GLU A 36 -5.66 -5.38 -5.09
C GLU A 36 -5.75 -4.27 -4.04
N GLN A 37 -6.25 -4.61 -2.84
CA GLN A 37 -6.39 -3.66 -1.73
C GLN A 37 -5.04 -3.15 -1.24
N ALA A 38 -4.04 -4.01 -1.11
CA ALA A 38 -2.68 -3.63 -0.74
C ALA A 38 -2.05 -2.66 -1.75
N MET A 39 -2.34 -2.85 -3.03
CA MET A 39 -1.80 -2.01 -4.10
C MET A 39 -2.32 -0.58 -4.08
N TRP A 40 -3.64 -0.37 -4.00
CA TRP A 40 -4.18 0.99 -3.98
C TRP A 40 -3.99 1.68 -2.62
N SER A 41 -3.99 0.93 -1.52
CA SER A 41 -3.76 1.50 -0.18
C SER A 41 -2.32 1.96 0.05
N ALA A 42 -1.35 1.42 -0.69
CA ALA A 42 0.05 1.84 -0.65
C ALA A 42 0.33 3.10 -1.48
N SER A 43 -0.63 3.56 -2.29
CA SER A 43 -0.43 4.76 -3.12
C SER A 43 -0.45 6.02 -2.27
N LEU A 44 0.64 6.79 -2.31
CA LEU A 44 0.73 8.10 -1.65
C LEU A 44 -0.18 9.15 -2.31
N CYS A 45 -0.47 8.99 -3.60
CA CYS A 45 -1.22 9.94 -4.41
C CYS A 45 -2.43 9.28 -5.08
N LEU A 46 -3.23 8.54 -4.30
CA LEU A 46 -4.36 7.77 -4.84
C LEU A 46 -5.34 8.62 -5.68
N ALA A 47 -5.57 9.86 -5.29
CA ALA A 47 -6.43 10.77 -6.02
C ALA A 47 -5.89 11.12 -7.43
N HIS A 48 -4.57 11.12 -7.60
CA HIS A 48 -3.90 11.32 -8.89
C HIS A 48 -3.84 10.02 -9.69
N ASP A 49 -3.51 8.91 -9.03
CA ASP A 49 -3.23 7.62 -9.66
C ASP A 49 -4.47 6.71 -9.77
N TRP A 50 -5.67 7.24 -9.54
CA TRP A 50 -6.87 6.43 -9.43
C TRP A 50 -7.11 5.52 -10.65
N LYS A 51 -6.82 5.98 -11.88
CA LYS A 51 -6.99 5.18 -13.10
C LYS A 51 -6.16 3.90 -13.14
N ARG A 52 -5.11 3.83 -12.34
CA ARG A 52 -4.25 2.65 -12.24
C ARG A 52 -4.90 1.53 -11.42
N TYR A 53 -5.75 1.90 -10.47
CA TYR A 53 -6.28 0.98 -9.47
C TYR A 53 -7.79 0.77 -9.57
N PHE A 54 -8.52 1.70 -10.21
CA PHE A 54 -9.96 1.66 -10.26
C PHE A 54 -10.47 1.69 -11.70
N LYS A 55 -11.48 0.86 -11.97
CA LYS A 55 -12.12 0.78 -13.30
C LYS A 55 -13.11 1.90 -13.54
N SER A 56 -13.69 2.47 -12.49
CA SER A 56 -14.67 3.55 -12.61
C SER A 56 -14.68 4.47 -11.40
N VAL A 57 -15.14 5.69 -11.63
CA VAL A 57 -15.36 6.72 -10.62
C VAL A 57 -16.74 7.30 -10.79
N SER A 58 -17.43 7.59 -9.68
CA SER A 58 -18.70 8.31 -9.65
C SER A 58 -18.70 9.41 -8.60
N GLY A 59 -19.48 10.44 -8.82
CA GLY A 59 -19.49 11.67 -8.04
C GLY A 59 -18.87 12.84 -8.83
N PRO A 60 -18.45 13.94 -8.17
CA PRO A 60 -18.58 14.18 -6.72
C PRO A 60 -20.01 14.43 -6.25
N LYS A 61 -20.32 14.03 -5.02
CA LYS A 61 -21.54 14.42 -4.29
C LYS A 61 -21.15 15.34 -3.14
N ALA A 62 -21.94 16.37 -2.87
CA ALA A 62 -21.76 17.19 -1.67
C ALA A 62 -22.17 16.39 -0.43
N ALA A 63 -21.35 16.42 0.60
CA ALA A 63 -21.58 15.77 1.89
C ALA A 63 -20.99 16.59 3.04
N VAL A 64 -21.22 16.16 4.26
CA VAL A 64 -20.64 16.77 5.47
C VAL A 64 -19.95 15.67 6.27
N GLU A 65 -18.71 15.90 6.67
CA GLU A 65 -17.94 15.03 7.58
C GLU A 65 -17.30 15.87 8.68
N GLY A 66 -17.53 15.51 9.94
CA GLY A 66 -16.99 16.24 11.09
C GLY A 66 -17.35 17.74 11.12
N GLY A 67 -18.51 18.10 10.58
CA GLY A 67 -18.98 19.49 10.50
C GLY A 67 -18.39 20.29 9.32
N LYS A 68 -17.56 19.68 8.48
CA LYS A 68 -16.97 20.30 7.28
C LYS A 68 -17.66 19.85 6.01
N GLN A 69 -17.77 20.75 5.04
CA GLN A 69 -18.24 20.42 3.70
C GLN A 69 -17.19 19.59 2.97
N VAL A 70 -17.60 18.50 2.37
CA VAL A 70 -16.72 17.60 1.61
C VAL A 70 -17.35 17.21 0.27
N HIS A 71 -16.53 16.81 -0.67
CA HIS A 71 -16.93 16.14 -1.91
C HIS A 71 -16.68 14.63 -1.76
N GLU A 72 -17.74 13.86 -1.86
CA GLU A 72 -17.67 12.40 -1.83
C GLU A 72 -17.54 11.83 -3.24
N ILE A 73 -16.53 10.98 -3.45
CA ILE A 73 -16.25 10.30 -4.71
C ILE A 73 -16.22 8.80 -4.42
N SER A 74 -16.93 8.00 -5.22
CA SER A 74 -16.88 6.55 -5.14
C SER A 74 -16.00 5.99 -6.24
N LEU A 75 -14.99 5.21 -5.87
CA LEU A 75 -14.05 4.54 -6.75
C LEU A 75 -14.34 3.04 -6.74
N THR A 76 -14.52 2.42 -7.91
CA THR A 76 -14.80 0.98 -8.01
C THR A 76 -13.58 0.25 -8.54
N THR A 77 -13.10 -0.75 -7.80
CA THR A 77 -11.94 -1.57 -8.19
C THR A 77 -12.29 -2.52 -9.35
N PRO A 78 -11.32 -3.09 -10.07
CA PRO A 78 -11.53 -4.16 -11.04
C PRO A 78 -12.34 -5.33 -10.49
N LEU A 79 -12.11 -5.73 -9.25
CA LEU A 79 -12.83 -6.83 -8.58
C LEU A 79 -14.19 -6.43 -8.00
N GLY A 80 -14.60 -5.15 -8.17
CA GLY A 80 -15.93 -4.65 -7.83
C GLY A 80 -16.07 -4.08 -6.44
N ASP A 81 -15.01 -4.02 -5.65
CA ASP A 81 -15.04 -3.38 -4.34
C ASP A 81 -15.12 -1.85 -4.50
N VAL A 82 -15.79 -1.19 -3.57
CA VAL A 82 -16.00 0.26 -3.60
C VAL A 82 -15.20 0.93 -2.50
N VAL A 83 -14.45 1.95 -2.90
CA VAL A 83 -13.74 2.86 -2.00
C VAL A 83 -14.41 4.23 -2.08
N VAL A 84 -14.84 4.75 -0.95
CA VAL A 84 -15.43 6.09 -0.86
C VAL A 84 -14.36 7.06 -0.36
N LEU A 85 -13.94 7.97 -1.22
CA LEU A 85 -12.96 9.02 -0.91
C LEU A 85 -13.70 10.33 -0.67
N ARG A 86 -13.42 11.00 0.45
CA ARG A 86 -13.94 12.33 0.77
C ARG A 86 -12.84 13.36 0.73
N LEU A 87 -13.06 14.40 -0.06
CA LEU A 87 -12.15 15.52 -0.24
C LEU A 87 -12.75 16.77 0.43
N ASP A 88 -11.94 17.49 1.16
CA ASP A 88 -12.31 18.81 1.69
C ASP A 88 -12.79 19.72 0.56
N ALA A 89 -13.93 20.39 0.74
CA ALA A 89 -14.56 21.18 -0.32
C ALA A 89 -13.76 22.40 -0.75
N GLU A 90 -12.88 22.93 0.11
CA GLU A 90 -12.06 24.10 -0.16
C GLU A 90 -10.67 23.69 -0.69
N THR A 91 -9.95 22.89 0.09
CA THR A 91 -8.55 22.53 -0.19
C THR A 91 -8.41 21.40 -1.21
N LYS A 92 -9.47 20.63 -1.45
CA LYS A 92 -9.50 19.39 -2.29
C LYS A 92 -8.58 18.28 -1.77
N LEU A 93 -8.04 18.41 -0.58
CA LEU A 93 -7.24 17.37 0.04
C LEU A 93 -8.14 16.22 0.56
N PRO A 94 -7.69 14.97 0.51
CA PRO A 94 -8.37 13.86 1.15
C PRO A 94 -8.61 14.10 2.64
N VAL A 95 -9.83 13.92 3.10
CA VAL A 95 -10.22 14.00 4.53
C VAL A 95 -10.34 12.59 5.09
N SER A 96 -11.03 11.72 4.34
CA SER A 96 -11.21 10.33 4.73
C SER A 96 -11.36 9.42 3.53
N GLN A 97 -11.14 8.14 3.80
CA GLN A 97 -11.34 7.05 2.86
C GLN A 97 -12.02 5.90 3.59
N SER A 98 -13.16 5.43 3.07
CA SER A 98 -13.92 4.32 3.62
C SER A 98 -13.98 3.17 2.63
N PHE A 99 -13.78 1.94 3.10
CA PHE A 99 -13.77 0.72 2.30
C PHE A 99 -14.06 -0.50 3.16
N THR A 100 -14.23 -1.66 2.54
CA THR A 100 -14.31 -2.94 3.23
C THR A 100 -12.95 -3.63 3.20
N GLN A 101 -12.33 -3.80 4.35
CA GLN A 101 -11.10 -4.58 4.48
C GLN A 101 -11.40 -6.05 4.31
N VAL A 102 -10.65 -6.72 3.42
CA VAL A 102 -10.70 -8.16 3.24
C VAL A 102 -9.54 -8.82 3.95
N SER A 103 -9.79 -9.91 4.65
CA SER A 103 -8.77 -10.70 5.34
C SER A 103 -9.19 -12.17 5.42
N PRO A 104 -8.31 -13.12 5.78
CA PRO A 104 -8.68 -14.51 6.02
C PRO A 104 -9.75 -14.72 7.11
N LEU A 105 -9.89 -13.75 8.02
CA LEU A 105 -10.88 -13.78 9.09
C LEU A 105 -12.25 -13.22 8.67
N GLY A 106 -12.37 -12.76 7.42
CA GLY A 106 -13.58 -12.14 6.89
C GLY A 106 -13.38 -10.70 6.46
N SER A 107 -14.49 -10.01 6.29
CA SER A 107 -14.53 -8.64 5.79
C SER A 107 -15.08 -7.70 6.87
N MET A 108 -14.47 -6.53 7.01
CA MET A 108 -14.92 -5.51 7.97
C MET A 108 -14.87 -4.11 7.35
N PRO A 109 -15.83 -3.23 7.70
CA PRO A 109 -15.77 -1.84 7.29
C PRO A 109 -14.61 -1.12 7.98
N MET A 110 -13.90 -0.31 7.20
CA MET A 110 -12.75 0.47 7.63
C MET A 110 -12.90 1.91 7.19
N THR A 111 -12.46 2.84 8.03
CA THR A 111 -12.33 4.25 7.65
C THR A 111 -10.96 4.75 8.05
N VAL A 112 -10.24 5.33 7.10
CA VAL A 112 -8.97 6.04 7.35
C VAL A 112 -9.25 7.53 7.26
N ARG A 113 -8.85 8.30 8.28
CA ARG A 113 -8.89 9.77 8.26
C ARG A 113 -7.49 10.31 8.13
N PHE A 114 -7.33 11.29 7.25
CA PHE A 114 -6.05 11.91 6.95
C PHE A 114 -5.95 13.25 7.67
N LYS A 115 -4.84 13.45 8.39
CA LYS A 115 -4.56 14.64 9.19
C LYS A 115 -3.11 15.09 9.05
N ASP A 116 -2.80 16.25 9.60
CA ASP A 116 -1.44 16.79 9.63
C ASP A 116 -0.79 16.80 8.24
N TYR A 117 -1.44 17.51 7.29
CA TYR A 117 -0.90 17.68 5.96
C TYR A 117 0.33 18.59 5.99
N ARG A 118 1.44 18.07 5.49
CA ARG A 118 2.71 18.80 5.35
C ARG A 118 3.13 18.85 3.90
N GLU A 119 3.80 19.91 3.53
CA GLU A 119 4.41 20.01 2.21
C GLU A 119 5.79 19.38 2.22
N THR A 120 6.02 18.45 1.30
CA THR A 120 7.28 17.73 1.14
C THR A 120 7.57 17.63 -0.36
N GLU A 121 8.64 18.26 -0.83
CA GLU A 121 9.04 18.29 -2.24
C GLU A 121 7.89 18.70 -3.20
N GLY A 122 7.10 19.71 -2.80
CA GLY A 122 5.98 20.23 -3.59
C GLY A 122 4.69 19.40 -3.50
N LEU A 123 4.68 18.31 -2.73
CA LEU A 123 3.50 17.46 -2.50
C LEU A 123 2.93 17.71 -1.11
N LYS A 124 1.61 17.84 -0.99
CA LYS A 124 0.90 17.86 0.29
C LYS A 124 0.55 16.43 0.71
N ILE A 125 1.22 15.95 1.75
CA ILE A 125 1.10 14.56 2.22
C ILE A 125 0.60 14.56 3.67
N PRO A 126 -0.36 13.66 4.03
CA PRO A 126 -0.81 13.53 5.41
C PRO A 126 0.26 12.80 6.24
N PHE A 127 0.71 13.42 7.33
CA PHE A 127 1.66 12.83 8.27
C PHE A 127 0.98 12.08 9.42
N GLN A 128 -0.33 12.19 9.55
CA GLN A 128 -1.10 11.41 10.50
C GLN A 128 -2.29 10.74 9.80
N GLN A 129 -2.49 9.46 10.09
CA GLN A 129 -3.63 8.67 9.64
C GLN A 129 -4.30 8.04 10.85
N GLU A 130 -5.61 8.20 10.95
CA GLU A 130 -6.42 7.54 11.96
C GLU A 130 -7.25 6.44 11.30
N LEU A 131 -6.93 5.20 11.60
CA LEU A 131 -7.67 4.03 11.14
C LEU A 131 -8.75 3.69 12.18
N ASP A 132 -9.99 3.63 11.73
CA ASP A 132 -11.15 3.21 12.50
C ASP A 132 -11.69 1.90 11.92
N ALA A 133 -11.58 0.85 12.70
CA ALA A 133 -11.95 -0.53 12.34
C ALA A 133 -13.03 -1.08 13.28
N SER A 134 -14.10 -0.33 13.52
CA SER A 134 -15.25 -0.70 14.36
C SER A 134 -14.91 -1.03 15.82
N LEU A 135 -13.95 -1.91 16.06
CA LEU A 135 -13.53 -2.35 17.41
C LEU A 135 -12.20 -1.75 17.85
N THR A 136 -11.43 -1.21 16.92
CA THR A 136 -10.07 -0.73 17.19
C THR A 136 -9.81 0.58 16.45
N LYS A 137 -9.20 1.52 17.14
CA LYS A 137 -8.67 2.74 16.54
C LYS A 137 -7.16 2.71 16.58
N VAL A 138 -6.53 2.93 15.44
CA VAL A 138 -5.08 2.99 15.30
C VAL A 138 -4.70 4.35 14.76
N ILE A 139 -3.74 5.01 15.41
CA ILE A 139 -3.14 6.25 14.91
C ILE A 139 -1.76 5.91 14.38
N SER A 140 -1.53 6.18 13.10
CA SER A 140 -0.24 6.06 12.45
C SER A 140 0.33 7.45 12.19
N THR A 141 1.58 7.67 12.60
CA THR A 141 2.29 8.93 12.36
C THR A 141 3.50 8.66 11.48
N THR A 142 3.59 9.39 10.37
CA THR A 142 4.76 9.36 9.50
C THR A 142 5.85 10.23 10.10
N VAL A 143 7.01 9.63 10.39
CA VAL A 143 8.15 10.35 10.96
C VAL A 143 8.97 11.02 9.86
N LYS A 144 9.22 10.32 8.75
CA LYS A 144 10.05 10.78 7.65
C LYS A 144 9.59 10.19 6.33
N ILE A 145 9.69 10.98 5.27
CA ILE A 145 9.51 10.54 3.88
C ILE A 145 10.78 10.93 3.12
N GLU A 146 11.30 10.02 2.34
CA GLU A 146 12.39 10.25 1.41
C GLU A 146 11.94 9.83 0.02
N PHE A 147 12.04 10.75 -0.94
CA PHE A 147 11.75 10.48 -2.35
C PHE A 147 13.00 9.99 -3.06
N ASN A 148 12.81 9.14 -4.05
CA ASN A 148 13.89 8.64 -4.92
C ASN A 148 15.06 8.01 -4.14
N ALA A 149 14.83 7.55 -2.92
CA ALA A 149 15.82 6.81 -2.16
C ALA A 149 16.20 5.51 -2.87
N GLN A 150 17.48 5.18 -2.85
CA GLN A 150 17.93 3.87 -3.32
C GLN A 150 17.45 2.80 -2.35
N VAL A 151 16.62 1.89 -2.83
CA VAL A 151 16.06 0.81 -2.03
C VAL A 151 16.52 -0.52 -2.60
N ASP A 152 17.00 -1.40 -1.72
CA ASP A 152 17.31 -2.77 -2.08
C ASP A 152 16.01 -3.55 -2.34
N GLU A 153 15.77 -3.90 -3.61
CA GLU A 153 14.56 -4.60 -4.05
C GLU A 153 14.39 -5.98 -3.38
N SER A 154 15.49 -6.61 -2.94
CA SER A 154 15.42 -7.89 -2.24
C SER A 154 14.58 -7.83 -0.95
N LYS A 155 14.49 -6.65 -0.34
CA LYS A 155 13.65 -6.41 0.85
C LYS A 155 12.16 -6.56 0.60
N PHE A 156 11.73 -6.50 -0.67
CA PHE A 156 10.33 -6.68 -1.06
C PHE A 156 10.00 -8.11 -1.45
N ALA A 157 11.02 -8.98 -1.57
CA ALA A 157 10.81 -10.39 -1.79
C ALA A 157 10.14 -11.04 -0.57
N MET A 158 9.27 -12.03 -0.82
CA MET A 158 8.67 -12.83 0.24
C MET A 158 9.77 -13.57 1.02
N PRO A 159 9.85 -13.41 2.35
CA PRO A 159 10.84 -14.12 3.15
C PRO A 159 10.78 -15.64 2.91
N GLY A 160 11.93 -16.30 2.77
CA GLY A 160 12.00 -17.75 2.51
C GLY A 160 11.68 -18.18 1.08
N ALA A 161 11.28 -17.28 0.19
CA ALA A 161 11.29 -17.58 -1.25
C ALA A 161 12.76 -17.65 -1.68
N ALA A 162 13.18 -18.81 -2.23
CA ALA A 162 14.47 -18.91 -2.90
C ALA A 162 14.60 -17.75 -3.87
N GLN A 163 15.70 -17.00 -3.81
CA GLN A 163 15.94 -15.88 -4.71
C GLN A 163 15.81 -16.40 -6.14
N ALA A 164 14.69 -16.11 -6.79
CA ALA A 164 14.59 -16.30 -8.21
C ALA A 164 15.64 -15.39 -8.82
N VAL A 165 16.68 -15.99 -9.39
CA VAL A 165 17.70 -15.29 -10.17
C VAL A 165 16.96 -14.44 -11.17
N VAL A 166 17.04 -13.13 -11.04
CA VAL A 166 16.46 -12.18 -12.00
C VAL A 166 17.21 -12.43 -13.32
N PRO A 167 16.57 -12.92 -14.40
CA PRO A 167 17.23 -13.07 -15.68
C PRO A 167 17.40 -11.66 -16.26
N GLY A 168 18.59 -11.11 -16.14
CA GLY A 168 18.87 -9.77 -16.67
C GLY A 168 20.03 -9.01 -16.04
N ALA A 169 20.65 -9.51 -14.98
CA ALA A 169 21.95 -8.99 -14.59
C ALA A 169 22.95 -9.37 -15.67
N LEU A 170 23.31 -8.40 -16.51
CA LEU A 170 24.44 -8.50 -17.45
C LEU A 170 25.66 -8.91 -16.62
N VAL A 171 26.03 -10.18 -16.72
CA VAL A 171 27.30 -10.65 -16.19
C VAL A 171 28.36 -9.96 -17.05
N ASP A 172 29.11 -9.06 -16.45
CA ASP A 172 30.26 -8.41 -17.08
C ASP A 172 31.23 -9.52 -17.52
N PRO A 173 31.43 -9.76 -18.83
CA PRO A 173 32.29 -10.85 -19.32
C PRO A 173 33.75 -10.68 -18.93
N ALA A 174 34.14 -9.55 -18.35
CA ALA A 174 35.50 -9.26 -17.90
C ALA A 174 35.85 -9.80 -16.51
N LYS A 175 34.89 -10.45 -15.79
CA LYS A 175 35.10 -11.03 -14.44
C LYS A 175 34.94 -12.55 -14.36
N VAL A 176 35.02 -13.25 -15.47
CA VAL A 176 35.09 -14.71 -15.45
C VAL A 176 36.57 -15.11 -15.29
N ASP A 177 36.95 -15.53 -14.11
CA ASP A 177 38.29 -16.08 -13.81
C ASP A 177 38.44 -17.40 -14.59
N PRO A 178 39.36 -17.51 -15.57
CA PRO A 178 39.53 -18.71 -16.40
C PRO A 178 40.16 -19.89 -15.63
N ALA A 179 40.52 -19.74 -14.37
CA ALA A 179 41.25 -20.76 -13.61
C ALA A 179 40.38 -21.85 -12.96
N LYS A 180 39.02 -21.80 -13.09
CA LYS A 180 38.11 -22.74 -12.44
C LYS A 180 37.35 -23.69 -13.38
N ALA A 181 37.82 -23.81 -14.61
CA ALA A 181 37.16 -24.64 -15.64
C ALA A 181 37.95 -25.92 -16.03
N ALA A 182 38.83 -26.41 -15.20
CA ALA A 182 39.62 -27.63 -15.49
C ALA A 182 39.84 -28.47 -14.23
N GLU A 183 38.85 -29.32 -13.86
CA GLU A 183 39.13 -30.60 -13.21
C GLU A 183 38.13 -31.63 -13.73
N PRO A 184 38.60 -32.67 -14.48
CA PRO A 184 37.78 -33.80 -14.87
C PRO A 184 37.72 -34.82 -13.73
N ALA A 185 36.57 -35.56 -13.71
CA ALA A 185 36.25 -36.66 -12.81
C ALA A 185 37.18 -37.81 -12.84
#